data_3dd44b680dafda74d6132e6cebd3f9dc
#
_entry.id   3dd44b680dafda74d6132e6cebd3f9dc
#
_cell.length_a   1.000
_cell.length_b   1.000
_cell.length_c   1.000
_cell.angle_alpha   90.00
_cell.angle_beta   90.00
_cell.angle_gamma   90.00
#
_symmetry.space_group_name_H-M   'P 1'
#
loop_
_entity.id
_entity.type
_entity.pdbx_description
1 polymer ?
#
loop_
_entity_poly.entity_id
_entity_poly.type
_entity_poly.pdbx_seq_one_letter_code
_entity_poly.pdbx_strand_id
1 'polypeptide(L)'
;MTLDDRIRNAAGPEPVFDPVMRDFLSNCADELRQRQRPGSLLDAADLGTSASWLWRLTFSTLGIARDDNDKLVSAARHTVGVRFLPDYLRRADRFEMLLLMEPEKPFHPNLRGQHVCLEVYPGEPLVEICEALHSLFSWRLRQLSEADALDAEACAWGRAHLDALPLDPRPLFGRTLELTLEPVEVGA
;
A
#
# COMPACT_ATOMS: atom_id res chain seq x y z
N MET A 1 -17.07 -15.20 -6.42
CA MET A 1 -16.75 -13.75 -6.61
C MET A 1 -15.27 -13.58 -6.33
N THR A 2 -14.50 -13.15 -7.33
CA THR A 2 -13.05 -12.95 -7.19
C THR A 2 -12.73 -11.71 -6.35
N LEU A 3 -11.48 -11.56 -5.94
CA LEU A 3 -11.03 -10.37 -5.22
C LEU A 3 -11.17 -9.10 -6.08
N ASP A 4 -10.85 -9.21 -7.37
CA ASP A 4 -11.02 -8.11 -8.33
C ASP A 4 -12.49 -7.70 -8.48
N ASP A 5 -13.42 -8.66 -8.49
CA ASP A 5 -14.86 -8.36 -8.53
C ASP A 5 -15.31 -7.62 -7.26
N ARG A 6 -14.78 -8.01 -6.09
CA ARG A 6 -15.08 -7.32 -4.82
C ARG A 6 -14.59 -5.87 -4.84
N ILE A 7 -13.39 -5.63 -5.37
CA ILE A 7 -12.82 -4.29 -5.49
C ILE A 7 -13.64 -3.44 -6.47
N ARG A 8 -13.98 -3.98 -7.66
CA ARG A 8 -14.82 -3.28 -8.64
C ARG A 8 -16.20 -2.93 -8.09
N ASN A 9 -16.83 -3.87 -7.40
CA ASN A 9 -18.14 -3.65 -6.80
C ASN A 9 -18.11 -2.56 -5.70
N ALA A 10 -17.06 -2.54 -4.89
CA ALA A 10 -16.89 -1.52 -3.86
C ALA A 10 -16.53 -0.14 -4.45
N ALA A 11 -15.78 -0.11 -5.55
CA ALA A 11 -15.42 1.14 -6.23
C ALA A 11 -16.59 1.76 -7.00
N GLY A 12 -17.56 0.96 -7.42
CA GLY A 12 -18.67 1.41 -8.25
C GLY A 12 -18.29 1.61 -9.72
N PRO A 13 -19.15 2.30 -10.50
CA PRO A 13 -18.90 2.54 -11.91
C PRO A 13 -17.71 3.48 -12.13
N GLU A 14 -17.04 3.31 -13.27
CA GLU A 14 -15.92 4.17 -13.65
C GLU A 14 -16.39 5.63 -13.80
N PRO A 15 -15.73 6.57 -13.10
CA PRO A 15 -16.04 7.98 -13.20
C PRO A 15 -15.61 8.58 -14.55
N VAL A 16 -16.18 9.73 -14.89
CA VAL A 16 -15.69 10.54 -16.00
C VAL A 16 -14.55 11.43 -15.51
N PHE A 17 -13.39 11.30 -16.14
CA PHE A 17 -12.21 12.10 -15.84
C PHE A 17 -11.97 13.18 -16.89
N ASP A 18 -11.57 14.36 -16.45
CA ASP A 18 -11.08 15.39 -17.36
C ASP A 18 -9.71 15.01 -17.98
N PRO A 19 -9.25 15.69 -19.03
CA PRO A 19 -7.99 15.36 -19.69
C PRO A 19 -6.78 15.42 -18.77
N VAL A 20 -6.70 16.41 -17.86
CA VAL A 20 -5.54 16.57 -16.93
C VAL A 20 -5.49 15.39 -15.96
N MET A 21 -6.63 14.97 -15.43
CA MET A 21 -6.71 13.81 -14.56
C MET A 21 -6.36 12.51 -15.30
N ARG A 22 -6.78 12.36 -16.56
CA ARG A 22 -6.42 11.19 -17.38
C ARG A 22 -4.91 11.12 -17.63
N ASP A 23 -4.26 12.24 -17.95
CA ASP A 23 -2.82 12.32 -18.14
C ASP A 23 -2.08 11.95 -16.84
N PHE A 24 -2.56 12.46 -15.70
CA PHE A 24 -2.03 12.11 -14.38
C PHE A 24 -2.13 10.59 -14.13
N LEU A 25 -3.30 9.98 -14.34
CA LEU A 25 -3.51 8.54 -14.15
C LEU A 25 -2.64 7.70 -15.06
N SER A 26 -2.46 8.11 -16.32
CA SER A 26 -1.57 7.45 -17.27
C SER A 26 -0.11 7.49 -16.80
N ASN A 27 0.35 8.66 -16.36
CA ASN A 27 1.71 8.83 -15.83
C ASN A 27 1.96 7.98 -14.59
N CYS A 28 0.98 7.92 -13.64
CA CYS A 28 1.05 7.06 -12.46
C CYS A 28 1.18 5.58 -12.84
N ALA A 29 0.38 5.13 -13.83
CA ALA A 29 0.41 3.75 -14.31
C ALA A 29 1.76 3.41 -14.96
N ASP A 30 2.30 4.29 -15.77
CA ASP A 30 3.58 4.09 -16.46
C ASP A 30 4.75 4.09 -15.46
N GLU A 31 4.74 4.98 -14.47
CA GLU A 31 5.74 5.00 -13.43
C GLU A 31 5.71 3.70 -12.61
N LEU A 32 4.53 3.24 -12.19
CA LEU A 32 4.39 2.00 -11.43
C LEU A 32 4.91 0.80 -12.24
N ARG A 33 4.56 0.69 -13.54
CA ARG A 33 5.08 -0.37 -14.43
C ARG A 33 6.60 -0.35 -14.55
N GLN A 34 7.21 0.85 -14.61
CA GLN A 34 8.67 1.01 -14.66
C GLN A 34 9.35 0.58 -13.35
N ARG A 35 8.69 0.77 -12.21
CA ARG A 35 9.19 0.36 -10.89
C ARG A 35 9.01 -1.13 -10.61
N GLN A 36 7.99 -1.75 -11.18
CA GLN A 36 7.76 -3.18 -11.02
C GLN A 36 8.86 -3.99 -11.73
N ARG A 37 9.63 -4.75 -10.94
CA ARG A 37 10.74 -5.59 -11.39
C ARG A 37 10.62 -6.98 -10.77
N PRO A 38 11.27 -7.99 -11.33
CA PRO A 38 11.40 -9.30 -10.68
C PRO A 38 11.95 -9.13 -9.26
N GLY A 39 11.28 -9.75 -8.28
CA GLY A 39 11.64 -9.63 -6.86
C GLY A 39 11.01 -8.43 -6.14
N SER A 40 10.18 -7.63 -6.80
CA SER A 40 9.32 -6.65 -6.11
C SER A 40 8.39 -7.34 -5.11
N LEU A 41 8.16 -6.70 -3.96
CA LEU A 41 7.17 -7.15 -2.96
C LEU A 41 5.74 -6.76 -3.35
N LEU A 42 5.55 -6.00 -4.41
CA LEU A 42 4.27 -5.52 -4.91
C LEU A 42 3.87 -6.29 -6.17
N ASP A 43 2.66 -6.85 -6.15
CA ASP A 43 1.89 -7.26 -7.34
C ASP A 43 0.75 -6.26 -7.53
N ALA A 44 0.75 -5.53 -8.64
CA ALA A 44 -0.25 -4.52 -8.96
C ALA A 44 -1.01 -4.90 -10.23
N ALA A 45 -2.34 -4.81 -10.15
CA ALA A 45 -3.23 -5.01 -11.29
C ALA A 45 -4.09 -3.76 -11.50
N ASP A 46 -4.05 -3.22 -12.71
CA ASP A 46 -4.96 -2.18 -13.15
C ASP A 46 -6.34 -2.79 -13.44
N LEU A 47 -7.35 -2.34 -12.74
CA LEU A 47 -8.73 -2.82 -12.85
C LEU A 47 -9.64 -1.82 -13.57
N GLY A 48 -9.13 -0.64 -13.93
CA GLY A 48 -9.83 0.34 -14.74
C GLY A 48 -10.07 -0.15 -16.16
N THR A 49 -11.07 0.41 -16.85
CA THR A 49 -11.44 0.02 -18.21
C THR A 49 -11.04 1.03 -19.26
N SER A 50 -11.20 2.32 -19.00
CA SER A 50 -10.82 3.41 -19.92
C SER A 50 -9.71 4.32 -19.36
N ALA A 51 -9.48 4.26 -18.06
CA ALA A 51 -8.39 4.96 -17.38
C ALA A 51 -7.87 4.10 -16.23
N SER A 52 -6.61 4.29 -15.83
CA SER A 52 -5.94 3.56 -14.74
C SER A 52 -6.33 4.13 -13.36
N TRP A 53 -7.63 4.21 -13.09
CA TRP A 53 -8.19 4.85 -11.90
C TRP A 53 -8.42 3.89 -10.72
N LEU A 54 -8.45 2.58 -10.98
CA LEU A 54 -8.75 1.53 -10.01
C LEU A 54 -7.67 0.47 -10.02
N TRP A 55 -7.09 0.19 -8.87
CA TRP A 55 -5.98 -0.75 -8.73
C TRP A 55 -6.25 -1.79 -7.65
N ARG A 56 -5.82 -3.03 -7.90
CA ARG A 56 -5.52 -3.98 -6.84
C ARG A 56 -4.02 -3.96 -6.58
N LEU A 57 -3.64 -3.66 -5.36
CA LEU A 57 -2.25 -3.70 -4.89
C LEU A 57 -2.11 -4.82 -3.86
N THR A 58 -1.27 -5.81 -4.14
CA THR A 58 -0.98 -6.92 -3.23
C THR A 58 0.48 -6.86 -2.80
N PHE A 59 0.70 -6.75 -1.50
CA PHE A 59 2.01 -6.60 -0.88
C PHE A 59 2.43 -7.91 -0.22
N SER A 60 3.62 -8.42 -0.57
CA SER A 60 4.29 -9.55 0.10
C SER A 60 5.16 -9.05 1.27
N THR A 61 4.55 -8.29 2.16
CA THR A 61 5.18 -7.59 3.29
C THR A 61 4.75 -8.25 4.60
N LEU A 62 5.68 -8.40 5.54
CA LEU A 62 5.38 -8.91 6.88
C LEU A 62 4.54 -7.90 7.67
N GLY A 63 3.51 -8.40 8.33
CA GLY A 63 2.62 -7.66 9.21
C GLY A 63 2.00 -8.58 10.25
N ILE A 64 0.96 -8.11 10.95
CA ILE A 64 0.23 -8.87 11.96
C ILE A 64 -1.27 -8.83 11.63
N ALA A 65 -1.92 -9.96 11.85
CA ALA A 65 -3.37 -10.12 11.76
C ALA A 65 -3.88 -10.98 12.91
N ARG A 66 -5.18 -11.14 13.02
CA ARG A 66 -5.81 -12.12 13.91
C ARG A 66 -6.31 -13.31 13.09
N ASP A 67 -6.12 -14.50 13.64
CA ASP A 67 -6.70 -15.73 13.08
C ASP A 67 -8.20 -15.87 13.46
N ASP A 68 -8.81 -16.98 13.08
CA ASP A 68 -10.22 -17.26 13.41
C ASP A 68 -10.49 -17.41 14.91
N ASN A 69 -9.47 -17.72 15.71
CA ASN A 69 -9.53 -17.81 17.15
C ASN A 69 -9.12 -16.51 17.86
N ASP A 70 -9.02 -15.42 17.10
CA ASP A 70 -8.63 -14.07 17.55
C ASP A 70 -7.20 -13.98 18.11
N LYS A 71 -6.32 -14.94 17.76
CA LYS A 71 -4.89 -14.92 18.13
C LYS A 71 -4.10 -14.12 17.12
N LEU A 72 -3.07 -13.40 17.61
CA LEU A 72 -2.14 -12.69 16.76
C LEU A 72 -1.26 -13.69 15.98
N VAL A 73 -1.24 -13.51 14.67
CA VAL A 73 -0.44 -14.30 13.72
C VAL A 73 0.28 -13.41 12.75
N SER A 74 1.38 -13.90 12.21
CA SER A 74 2.09 -13.21 11.14
C SER A 74 1.22 -13.19 9.87
N ALA A 75 1.08 -12.03 9.26
CA ALA A 75 0.45 -11.84 7.96
C ALA A 75 1.54 -11.48 6.94
N ALA A 76 1.73 -12.32 5.93
CA ALA A 76 2.73 -12.11 4.88
C ALA A 76 2.13 -11.52 3.60
N ARG A 77 0.83 -11.22 3.59
CA ARG A 77 0.11 -10.72 2.42
C ARG A 77 -0.91 -9.68 2.85
N HIS A 78 -0.87 -8.54 2.16
CA HIS A 78 -1.83 -7.44 2.34
C HIS A 78 -2.35 -7.01 0.97
N THR A 79 -3.66 -6.92 0.80
CA THR A 79 -4.26 -6.49 -0.46
C THR A 79 -5.15 -5.29 -0.24
N VAL A 80 -4.92 -4.24 -1.02
CA VAL A 80 -5.67 -2.97 -0.99
C VAL A 80 -6.23 -2.67 -2.37
N GLY A 81 -7.51 -2.29 -2.42
CA GLY A 81 -8.08 -1.57 -3.54
C GLY A 81 -7.73 -0.08 -3.43
N VAL A 82 -7.17 0.49 -4.47
CA VAL A 82 -6.93 1.94 -4.57
C VAL A 82 -7.74 2.49 -5.72
N ARG A 83 -8.58 3.50 -5.44
CA ARG A 83 -9.32 4.21 -6.47
C ARG A 83 -9.03 5.69 -6.45
N PHE A 84 -8.81 6.26 -7.62
CA PHE A 84 -8.68 7.70 -7.80
C PHE A 84 -10.04 8.33 -8.09
N LEU A 85 -10.33 9.43 -7.41
CA LEU A 85 -11.55 10.21 -7.61
C LEU A 85 -11.34 11.27 -8.68
N PRO A 86 -12.41 11.77 -9.37
CA PRO A 86 -12.26 12.78 -10.41
C PRO A 86 -11.60 14.09 -9.95
N ASP A 87 -11.75 14.42 -8.69
CA ASP A 87 -11.21 15.63 -8.06
C ASP A 87 -9.90 15.39 -7.28
N TYR A 88 -9.27 14.22 -7.44
CA TYR A 88 -8.10 13.82 -6.67
C TYR A 88 -6.93 14.82 -6.71
N LEU A 89 -6.73 15.53 -7.81
CA LEU A 89 -5.69 16.57 -7.91
C LEU A 89 -5.95 17.79 -7.00
N ARG A 90 -7.15 17.89 -6.42
CA ARG A 90 -7.57 18.98 -5.53
C ARG A 90 -7.92 18.52 -4.13
N ARG A 91 -8.42 17.29 -4.01
CA ARG A 91 -8.88 16.69 -2.77
C ARG A 91 -8.53 15.21 -2.75
N ALA A 92 -7.92 14.75 -1.65
CA ALA A 92 -7.74 13.33 -1.37
C ALA A 92 -8.53 12.96 -0.10
N ASP A 93 -9.28 11.88 -0.16
CA ASP A 93 -9.94 11.28 1.00
C ASP A 93 -9.56 9.80 1.08
N ARG A 94 -8.70 9.48 2.06
CA ARG A 94 -8.17 8.12 2.25
C ARG A 94 -9.24 7.07 2.41
N PHE A 95 -10.36 7.40 3.07
CA PHE A 95 -11.43 6.44 3.32
C PHE A 95 -12.32 6.20 2.09
N GLU A 96 -12.31 7.14 1.15
CA GLU A 96 -12.93 6.94 -0.15
C GLU A 96 -11.99 6.25 -1.14
N MET A 97 -10.67 6.43 -1.00
CA MET A 97 -9.66 5.96 -1.94
C MET A 97 -9.11 4.58 -1.62
N LEU A 98 -8.93 4.26 -0.34
CA LEU A 98 -8.22 3.06 0.12
C LEU A 98 -9.18 2.07 0.75
N LEU A 99 -9.17 0.83 0.27
CA LEU A 99 -10.03 -0.24 0.76
C LEU A 99 -9.18 -1.49 1.05
N LEU A 100 -8.96 -1.80 2.33
CA LEU A 100 -8.25 -3.02 2.71
C LEU A 100 -9.13 -4.24 2.40
N MET A 101 -8.58 -5.18 1.65
CA MET A 101 -9.26 -6.41 1.24
C MET A 101 -8.73 -7.63 1.99
N GLU A 102 -7.43 -7.64 2.29
CA GLU A 102 -6.72 -8.69 3.02
C GLU A 102 -5.62 -8.08 3.90
N PRO A 103 -5.40 -8.59 5.12
CA PRO A 103 -6.17 -9.65 5.81
C PRO A 103 -7.55 -9.15 6.26
N GLU A 104 -8.51 -10.07 6.47
CA GLU A 104 -9.86 -9.71 6.92
C GLU A 104 -9.89 -9.15 8.34
N LYS A 105 -8.98 -9.63 9.21
CA LYS A 105 -8.80 -9.17 10.58
C LYS A 105 -7.41 -8.57 10.77
N PRO A 106 -7.13 -7.38 10.22
CA PRO A 106 -5.84 -6.72 10.40
C PRO A 106 -5.63 -6.38 11.88
N PHE A 107 -4.37 -6.44 12.33
CA PHE A 107 -3.97 -5.95 13.64
C PHE A 107 -2.88 -4.91 13.46
N HIS A 108 -3.27 -3.64 13.45
CA HIS A 108 -2.36 -2.51 13.22
C HIS A 108 -3.04 -1.20 13.67
N PRO A 109 -2.34 -0.26 14.31
CA PRO A 109 -2.95 0.99 14.81
C PRO A 109 -3.71 1.81 13.76
N ASN A 110 -3.29 1.74 12.50
CA ASN A 110 -3.88 2.49 11.40
C ASN A 110 -4.88 1.69 10.56
N LEU A 111 -5.24 0.46 10.96
CA LEU A 111 -6.15 -0.41 10.24
C LEU A 111 -7.32 -0.83 11.11
N ARG A 112 -8.55 -0.83 10.54
CA ARG A 112 -9.72 -1.39 11.22
C ARG A 112 -10.73 -1.88 10.18
N GLY A 113 -10.95 -3.18 10.15
CA GLY A 113 -11.76 -3.80 9.10
C GLY A 113 -11.19 -3.43 7.72
N GLN A 114 -11.99 -2.77 6.89
CA GLN A 114 -11.56 -2.33 5.56
C GLN A 114 -10.95 -0.92 5.53
N HIS A 115 -10.92 -0.21 6.64
CA HIS A 115 -10.42 1.16 6.71
C HIS A 115 -8.90 1.20 6.88
N VAL A 116 -8.27 2.05 6.07
CA VAL A 116 -6.83 2.35 6.12
C VAL A 116 -6.65 3.81 6.48
N CYS A 117 -6.07 4.09 7.65
CA CYS A 117 -5.70 5.43 8.06
C CYS A 117 -4.27 5.73 7.60
N LEU A 118 -4.14 6.10 6.33
CA LEU A 118 -2.92 6.58 5.71
C LEU A 118 -3.14 8.02 5.27
N GLU A 119 -2.18 8.89 5.50
CA GLU A 119 -2.24 10.25 4.96
C GLU A 119 -1.93 10.19 3.46
N VAL A 120 -2.83 10.72 2.65
CA VAL A 120 -2.72 10.80 1.19
C VAL A 120 -2.97 12.23 0.78
N TYR A 121 -2.08 12.79 -0.03
CA TYR A 121 -2.18 14.17 -0.48
C TYR A 121 -2.77 14.27 -1.89
N PRO A 122 -3.47 15.38 -2.21
CA PRO A 122 -3.95 15.62 -3.57
C PRO A 122 -2.80 15.60 -4.58
N GLY A 123 -2.95 14.80 -5.64
CA GLY A 123 -1.93 14.67 -6.69
C GLY A 123 -0.72 13.82 -6.32
N GLU A 124 -0.73 13.13 -5.18
CA GLU A 124 0.34 12.19 -4.80
C GLU A 124 0.40 11.01 -5.79
N PRO A 125 1.57 10.68 -6.36
CA PRO A 125 1.71 9.58 -7.31
C PRO A 125 1.38 8.22 -6.69
N LEU A 126 0.84 7.30 -7.51
CA LEU A 126 0.50 5.94 -7.04
C LEU A 126 1.70 5.20 -6.43
N VAL A 127 2.90 5.43 -6.94
CA VAL A 127 4.14 4.83 -6.42
C VAL A 127 4.41 5.26 -4.97
N GLU A 128 4.20 6.53 -4.64
CA GLU A 128 4.37 7.05 -3.27
C GLU A 128 3.33 6.47 -2.32
N ILE A 129 2.07 6.36 -2.77
CA ILE A 129 1.01 5.66 -2.01
C ILE A 129 1.40 4.19 -1.77
N CYS A 130 1.98 3.50 -2.76
CA CYS A 130 2.47 2.13 -2.59
C CYS A 130 3.59 2.03 -1.53
N GLU A 131 4.57 2.94 -1.54
CA GLU A 131 5.66 2.96 -0.57
C GLU A 131 5.16 3.28 0.85
N ALA A 132 4.20 4.19 0.97
CA ALA A 132 3.56 4.52 2.24
C ALA A 132 2.74 3.33 2.80
N LEU A 133 1.97 2.63 1.96
CA LEU A 133 1.24 1.41 2.33
C LEU A 133 2.20 0.29 2.76
N HIS A 134 3.32 0.08 2.04
CA HIS A 134 4.35 -0.88 2.44
C HIS A 134 4.95 -0.54 3.81
N SER A 135 5.22 0.74 4.05
CA SER A 135 5.73 1.22 5.34
C SER A 135 4.71 1.02 6.47
N LEU A 136 3.42 1.19 6.17
CA LEU A 136 2.34 0.93 7.10
C LEU A 136 2.24 -0.57 7.41
N PHE A 137 2.13 -1.46 6.43
CA PHE A 137 2.01 -2.90 6.66
C PHE A 137 3.20 -3.49 7.40
N SER A 138 4.41 -2.97 7.17
CA SER A 138 5.63 -3.36 7.88
C SER A 138 5.81 -2.66 9.24
N TRP A 139 4.80 -2.01 9.78
CA TRP A 139 4.81 -1.30 11.06
C TRP A 139 5.85 -0.16 11.18
N ARG A 140 6.53 0.21 10.09
CA ARG A 140 7.43 1.37 10.07
C ARG A 140 6.65 2.68 10.20
N LEU A 141 5.50 2.76 9.52
CA LEU A 141 4.53 3.86 9.68
C LEU A 141 3.38 3.36 10.57
N ARG A 142 3.24 3.93 11.76
CA ARG A 142 2.17 3.57 12.72
C ARG A 142 1.78 4.74 13.60
N GLN A 143 0.51 4.78 13.98
CA GLN A 143 0.02 5.73 14.99
C GLN A 143 0.54 5.33 16.38
N LEU A 144 1.02 6.33 17.13
CA LEU A 144 1.59 6.14 18.48
C LEU A 144 0.63 6.61 19.60
N SER A 145 -0.40 7.35 19.25
CA SER A 145 -1.45 7.82 20.16
C SER A 145 -2.66 6.89 20.07
N GLU A 146 -3.07 6.29 21.19
CA GLU A 146 -4.28 5.45 21.24
C GLU A 146 -5.56 6.23 20.93
N ALA A 147 -5.59 7.53 21.29
CA ALA A 147 -6.74 8.38 21.04
C ALA A 147 -6.99 8.63 19.54
N ASP A 148 -5.93 8.57 18.74
CA ASP A 148 -5.98 8.82 17.29
C ASP A 148 -5.88 7.53 16.45
N ALA A 149 -5.65 6.38 17.10
CA ALA A 149 -5.53 5.11 16.42
C ALA A 149 -6.91 4.56 16.04
N LEU A 150 -7.01 3.93 14.84
CA LEU A 150 -8.19 3.16 14.47
C LEU A 150 -8.34 1.90 15.33
N ASP A 151 -7.23 1.30 15.73
CA ASP A 151 -7.14 0.17 16.65
C ASP A 151 -6.25 0.55 17.83
N ALA A 152 -6.89 0.95 18.96
CA ALA A 152 -6.19 1.35 20.17
C ALA A 152 -5.45 0.18 20.83
N GLU A 153 -5.98 -1.07 20.73
CA GLU A 153 -5.34 -2.27 21.25
C GLU A 153 -4.02 -2.55 20.51
N ALA A 154 -4.05 -2.49 19.17
CA ALA A 154 -2.85 -2.66 18.36
C ALA A 154 -1.83 -1.55 18.64
N CYS A 155 -2.28 -0.31 18.90
CA CYS A 155 -1.41 0.80 19.28
C CYS A 155 -0.71 0.53 20.62
N ALA A 156 -1.47 0.15 21.65
CA ALA A 156 -0.93 -0.19 22.97
C ALA A 156 0.04 -1.39 22.90
N TRP A 157 -0.34 -2.43 22.16
CA TRP A 157 0.49 -3.60 21.94
C TRP A 157 1.82 -3.23 21.26
N GLY A 158 1.76 -2.45 20.18
CA GLY A 158 2.96 -2.05 19.43
C GLY A 158 3.94 -1.23 20.26
N ARG A 159 3.47 -0.43 21.20
CA ARG A 159 4.33 0.31 22.15
C ARG A 159 4.98 -0.60 23.19
N ALA A 160 4.24 -1.63 23.63
CA ALA A 160 4.73 -2.59 24.63
C ALA A 160 5.68 -3.65 24.05
N HIS A 161 5.70 -3.86 22.74
CA HIS A 161 6.40 -4.97 22.07
C HIS A 161 7.27 -4.48 20.92
N LEU A 162 8.08 -3.45 21.13
CA LEU A 162 8.93 -2.86 20.10
C LEU A 162 9.86 -3.87 19.41
N ASP A 163 10.39 -4.83 20.17
CA ASP A 163 11.30 -5.87 19.66
C ASP A 163 10.57 -6.97 18.86
N ALA A 164 9.25 -7.04 18.98
CA ALA A 164 8.40 -8.03 18.29
C ALA A 164 7.67 -7.46 17.07
N LEU A 165 7.92 -6.19 16.72
CA LEU A 165 7.31 -5.57 15.55
C LEU A 165 7.78 -6.27 14.26
N PRO A 166 6.89 -6.55 13.30
CA PRO A 166 7.23 -7.24 12.05
C PRO A 166 7.88 -6.27 11.05
N LEU A 167 8.95 -5.59 11.46
CA LEU A 167 9.66 -4.63 10.61
C LEU A 167 10.27 -5.35 9.41
N ASP A 168 9.70 -5.12 8.22
CA ASP A 168 10.23 -5.68 6.98
C ASP A 168 11.27 -4.71 6.39
N PRO A 169 12.57 -5.07 6.38
CA PRO A 169 13.61 -4.18 5.88
C PRO A 169 13.72 -4.17 4.35
N ARG A 170 13.02 -5.09 3.67
CA ARG A 170 13.10 -5.21 2.23
C ARG A 170 12.47 -4.00 1.54
N PRO A 171 13.09 -3.45 0.50
CA PRO A 171 12.48 -2.38 -0.29
C PRO A 171 11.31 -2.92 -1.12
N LEU A 172 10.26 -2.10 -1.30
CA LEU A 172 9.06 -2.49 -2.05
C LEU A 172 9.37 -2.92 -3.49
N PHE A 173 10.16 -2.16 -4.19
CA PHE A 173 10.44 -2.35 -5.63
C PHE A 173 11.75 -3.08 -5.93
N GLY A 174 12.39 -3.68 -4.93
CA GLY A 174 13.70 -4.30 -5.11
C GLY A 174 14.82 -3.29 -5.36
N ARG A 175 16.04 -3.63 -5.03
CA ARG A 175 17.22 -2.81 -5.37
C ARG A 175 17.94 -3.46 -6.53
N THR A 176 18.16 -2.74 -7.62
CA THR A 176 19.23 -3.05 -8.54
C THR A 176 20.50 -2.44 -7.96
N LEU A 177 21.35 -3.26 -7.33
CA LEU A 177 22.72 -2.84 -7.01
C LEU A 177 23.53 -3.03 -8.30
N GLU A 178 23.72 -1.97 -9.06
CA GLU A 178 24.77 -1.91 -10.06
C GLU A 178 26.07 -1.65 -9.32
N LEU A 179 26.78 -2.74 -8.96
CA LEU A 179 28.14 -2.65 -8.48
C LEU A 179 29.06 -2.52 -9.69
N THR A 180 29.41 -1.31 -10.06
CA THR A 180 30.51 -1.05 -10.97
C THR A 180 31.80 -1.22 -10.17
N LEU A 181 32.47 -2.37 -10.29
CA LEU A 181 33.81 -2.56 -9.77
C LEU A 181 34.78 -1.90 -10.75
N GLU A 182 35.24 -0.71 -10.44
CA GLU A 182 36.40 -0.14 -11.15
C GLU A 182 37.66 -0.90 -10.71
N PRO A 183 38.45 -1.43 -11.66
CA PRO A 183 39.70 -2.07 -11.33
C PRO A 183 40.66 -1.02 -10.73
N VAL A 184 41.11 -1.25 -9.51
CA VAL A 184 42.18 -0.46 -8.92
C VAL A 184 43.47 -0.86 -9.60
N GLU A 185 44.07 -0.01 -10.43
CA GLU A 185 45.43 -0.20 -10.93
C GLU A 185 46.38 -0.15 -9.72
N VAL A 186 46.90 -1.33 -9.35
CA VAL A 186 47.99 -1.40 -8.39
C VAL A 186 49.27 -1.03 -9.17
N GLY A 187 49.68 0.22 -9.02
CA GLY A 187 50.93 0.69 -9.59
C GLY A 187 52.13 -0.15 -9.06
N ALA A 188 52.95 -0.60 -9.95
CA ALA A 188 54.18 -1.34 -9.70
C ALA A 188 55.27 -0.40 -9.16
#